data_1ce716579fbda33ab4e7fa6692a19c7a
#
_entry.id   1ce716579fbda33ab4e7fa6692a19c7a
#
_cell.length_a   1.000
_cell.length_b   1.000
_cell.length_c   1.000
_cell.angle_alpha   90.00
_cell.angle_beta   90.00
_cell.angle_gamma   90.00
#
_symmetry.space_group_name_H-M   'P 1'
#
loop_
_entity.id
_entity.type
_entity.pdbx_description
1 polymer ?
#
loop_
_entity_poly.entity_id
_entity_poly.type
_entity_poly.pdbx_seq_one_letter_code
_entity_poly.pdbx_strand_id
1 'polypeptide(L)'
;MQSSTQSTAGRRPNRFDALKLCTSGESLAGVVDAADLPRVADRLASDAGAARIAWRLVGGIDGQRRPVLTLTLAGSVPLVCQRCLQPFAAIVDQTTELLLARSESELARLDADEVEVVLATERLDPLTLVEDELLLSLPFSPRHADGQCEPASSAVAGQESSQSRASPFGQLGELKKTTR
;
A
#
# COMPACT_ATOMS: atom_id res chain seq x y z
N MET A 1 3.28 -35.06 -3.36
CA MET A 1 3.40 -33.98 -4.37
C MET A 1 4.19 -32.86 -3.69
N GLN A 2 5.43 -32.68 -4.07
CA GLN A 2 6.34 -31.74 -3.41
C GLN A 2 6.23 -30.39 -4.13
N SER A 3 5.68 -29.39 -3.44
CA SER A 3 5.68 -27.99 -3.90
C SER A 3 7.10 -27.45 -3.84
N SER A 4 7.69 -27.19 -4.98
CA SER A 4 9.01 -26.55 -5.10
C SER A 4 8.89 -25.07 -4.73
N THR A 5 9.08 -24.75 -3.47
CA THR A 5 9.21 -23.37 -2.99
C THR A 5 10.63 -22.89 -3.30
N GLN A 6 10.81 -22.22 -4.41
CA GLN A 6 12.06 -21.53 -4.71
C GLN A 6 12.06 -20.17 -3.99
N SER A 7 12.70 -20.12 -2.83
CA SER A 7 13.06 -18.90 -2.14
C SER A 7 14.21 -18.23 -2.88
N THR A 8 13.93 -17.14 -3.61
CA THR A 8 14.95 -16.34 -4.31
C THR A 8 15.02 -14.95 -3.66
N ALA A 9 15.84 -14.81 -2.63
CA ALA A 9 16.26 -13.50 -2.15
C ALA A 9 17.19 -12.87 -3.22
N GLY A 10 16.85 -11.68 -3.72
CA GLY A 10 17.77 -10.80 -4.45
C GLY A 10 17.70 -10.80 -5.99
N ARG A 11 16.85 -11.59 -6.63
CA ARG A 11 16.66 -11.53 -8.09
C ARG A 11 15.23 -11.07 -8.39
N ARG A 12 15.07 -9.99 -9.20
CA ARG A 12 13.73 -9.60 -9.69
C ARG A 12 13.07 -10.82 -10.32
N PRO A 13 11.86 -11.21 -9.91
CA PRO A 13 11.16 -12.32 -10.49
C PRO A 13 10.92 -12.04 -11.98
N ASN A 14 11.01 -13.08 -12.81
CA ASN A 14 10.75 -12.93 -14.23
C ASN A 14 9.27 -12.57 -14.45
N ARG A 15 9.01 -11.72 -15.45
CA ARG A 15 7.66 -11.46 -15.92
C ARG A 15 6.93 -12.77 -16.23
N PHE A 16 5.68 -12.89 -15.85
CA PHE A 16 4.87 -14.09 -15.99
C PHE A 16 3.65 -13.85 -16.89
N ASP A 17 3.15 -14.94 -17.47
CA ASP A 17 1.90 -14.95 -18.21
C ASP A 17 0.75 -15.19 -17.22
N ALA A 18 -0.03 -14.15 -16.94
CA ALA A 18 -1.09 -14.17 -15.95
C ALA A 18 -2.26 -15.09 -16.35
N LEU A 19 -2.63 -15.11 -17.64
CA LEU A 19 -3.70 -15.97 -18.14
C LEU A 19 -3.31 -17.45 -18.07
N LYS A 20 -2.04 -17.76 -18.38
CA LYS A 20 -1.51 -19.11 -18.23
C LYS A 20 -1.48 -19.53 -16.76
N LEU A 21 -1.09 -18.63 -15.84
CA LEU A 21 -1.09 -18.90 -14.41
C LEU A 21 -2.51 -19.26 -13.93
N CYS A 22 -3.54 -18.53 -14.39
CA CYS A 22 -4.93 -18.81 -14.05
C CYS A 22 -5.42 -20.15 -14.58
N THR A 23 -4.99 -20.56 -15.77
CA THR A 23 -5.42 -21.83 -16.37
C THR A 23 -4.69 -23.04 -15.80
N SER A 24 -3.43 -22.88 -15.36
CA SER A 24 -2.64 -23.96 -14.76
C SER A 24 -2.95 -24.15 -13.26
N GLY A 25 -3.55 -23.16 -12.59
CA GLY A 25 -3.75 -23.17 -11.14
C GLY A 25 -2.44 -23.12 -10.34
N GLU A 26 -1.37 -22.67 -10.98
CA GLU A 26 -0.07 -22.53 -10.34
C GLU A 26 -0.02 -21.29 -9.44
N SER A 27 1.04 -21.15 -8.66
CA SER A 27 1.28 -19.97 -7.83
C SER A 27 2.70 -19.50 -7.93
N LEU A 28 2.89 -18.18 -7.77
CA LEU A 28 4.17 -17.53 -7.60
C LEU A 28 4.24 -16.98 -6.17
N ALA A 29 5.41 -16.99 -5.57
CA ALA A 29 5.60 -16.42 -4.24
C ALA A 29 7.04 -15.91 -4.09
N GLY A 30 7.21 -14.96 -3.19
CA GLY A 30 8.52 -14.41 -2.88
C GLY A 30 8.49 -13.51 -1.65
N VAL A 31 9.63 -12.89 -1.40
CA VAL A 31 9.79 -11.86 -0.38
C VAL A 31 10.50 -10.69 -1.04
N VAL A 32 10.02 -9.49 -0.80
CA VAL A 32 10.62 -8.24 -1.27
C VAL A 32 10.86 -7.32 -0.09
N ASP A 33 11.93 -6.54 -0.13
CA ASP A 33 12.07 -5.41 0.77
C ASP A 33 11.25 -4.23 0.22
N ALA A 34 10.40 -3.64 1.06
CA ALA A 34 9.58 -2.51 0.64
C ALA A 34 10.41 -1.30 0.17
N ALA A 35 11.67 -1.19 0.61
CA ALA A 35 12.61 -0.19 0.14
C ALA A 35 13.06 -0.41 -1.32
N ASP A 36 12.94 -1.63 -1.84
CA ASP A 36 13.22 -1.95 -3.25
C ASP A 36 12.04 -1.63 -4.19
N LEU A 37 10.90 -1.21 -3.64
CA LEU A 37 9.70 -0.79 -4.37
C LEU A 37 9.66 0.74 -4.44
N PRO A 38 9.96 1.37 -5.60
CA PRO A 38 10.24 2.80 -5.67
C PRO A 38 9.14 3.71 -5.13
N ARG A 39 7.87 3.41 -5.41
CA ARG A 39 6.72 4.22 -4.96
C ARG A 39 6.39 4.01 -3.48
N VAL A 40 6.73 2.84 -2.93
CA VAL A 40 6.58 2.54 -1.50
C VAL A 40 7.71 3.16 -0.70
N ALA A 41 8.94 3.13 -1.23
CA ALA A 41 10.14 3.65 -0.56
C ALA A 41 9.95 5.10 -0.06
N ASP A 42 9.27 5.94 -0.87
CA ASP A 42 8.97 7.34 -0.51
C ASP A 42 8.01 7.50 0.68
N ARG A 43 7.36 6.43 1.09
CA ARG A 43 6.40 6.43 2.22
C ARG A 43 7.01 5.89 3.51
N LEU A 44 8.17 5.25 3.43
CA LEU A 44 8.82 4.61 4.58
C LEU A 44 9.47 5.65 5.50
N ALA A 45 9.54 5.33 6.78
CA ALA A 45 10.33 6.10 7.74
C ALA A 45 11.84 5.95 7.43
N SER A 46 12.59 7.05 7.49
CA SER A 46 14.00 7.13 7.04
C SER A 46 14.98 6.21 7.81
N ASP A 47 14.67 5.87 9.06
CA ASP A 47 15.55 5.09 9.95
C ASP A 47 15.03 3.66 10.18
N ALA A 48 14.23 3.18 9.26
CA ALA A 48 13.57 1.91 9.39
C ALA A 48 14.46 0.76 8.92
N GLY A 49 14.59 -0.24 9.75
CA GLY A 49 15.21 -1.51 9.37
C GLY A 49 14.50 -2.18 8.18
N ALA A 50 14.98 -3.36 7.77
CA ALA A 50 14.43 -4.10 6.64
C ALA A 50 12.90 -4.28 6.74
N ALA A 51 12.18 -3.79 5.75
CA ALA A 51 10.72 -3.85 5.63
C ALA A 51 10.33 -5.00 4.70
N ARG A 52 10.40 -6.23 5.19
CA ARG A 52 10.16 -7.43 4.36
C ARG A 52 8.67 -7.73 4.23
N ILE A 53 8.21 -7.81 2.99
CA ILE A 53 6.87 -8.21 2.61
C ILE A 53 6.93 -9.56 1.89
N ALA A 54 6.32 -10.57 2.50
CA ALA A 54 6.04 -11.82 1.83
C ALA A 54 4.82 -11.64 0.93
N TRP A 55 4.90 -12.15 -0.30
CA TRP A 55 3.82 -12.07 -1.26
C TRP A 55 3.55 -13.42 -1.91
N ARG A 56 2.31 -13.64 -2.29
CA ARG A 56 1.87 -14.83 -3.03
C ARG A 56 0.80 -14.46 -4.03
N LEU A 57 0.99 -14.88 -5.29
CA LEU A 57 0.02 -14.80 -6.38
C LEU A 57 -0.46 -16.20 -6.70
N VAL A 58 -1.77 -16.40 -6.71
CA VAL A 58 -2.42 -17.66 -7.08
C VAL A 58 -3.32 -17.38 -8.26
N GLY A 59 -3.13 -18.10 -9.37
CA GLY A 59 -4.02 -18.05 -10.52
C GLY A 59 -5.26 -18.92 -10.29
N GLY A 60 -6.42 -18.43 -10.73
CA GLY A 60 -7.69 -19.15 -10.63
C GLY A 60 -8.72 -18.71 -11.65
N ILE A 61 -9.88 -19.33 -11.58
CA ILE A 61 -11.06 -19.00 -12.39
C ILE A 61 -12.21 -18.77 -11.40
N ASP A 62 -12.86 -17.61 -11.49
CA ASP A 62 -13.99 -17.27 -10.62
C ASP A 62 -15.28 -18.05 -10.98
N GLY A 63 -16.34 -17.84 -10.19
CA GLY A 63 -17.64 -18.45 -10.39
C GLY A 63 -18.33 -18.05 -11.70
N GLN A 64 -17.89 -16.97 -12.35
CA GLN A 64 -18.37 -16.49 -13.65
C GLN A 64 -17.46 -16.93 -14.81
N ARG A 65 -16.50 -17.84 -14.56
CA ARG A 65 -15.52 -18.35 -15.51
C ARG A 65 -14.52 -17.27 -16.02
N ARG A 66 -14.30 -16.22 -15.25
CA ARG A 66 -13.32 -15.18 -15.55
C ARG A 66 -11.97 -15.53 -14.91
N PRO A 67 -10.84 -15.24 -15.57
CA PRO A 67 -9.52 -15.43 -14.97
C PRO A 67 -9.29 -14.42 -13.84
N VAL A 68 -8.83 -14.90 -12.69
CA VAL A 68 -8.58 -14.11 -11.49
C VAL A 68 -7.21 -14.46 -10.89
N LEU A 69 -6.52 -13.45 -10.39
CA LEU A 69 -5.33 -13.60 -9.55
C LEU A 69 -5.71 -13.24 -8.12
N THR A 70 -5.40 -14.12 -7.18
CA THR A 70 -5.46 -13.79 -5.75
C THR A 70 -4.05 -13.41 -5.29
N LEU A 71 -3.86 -12.15 -4.90
CA LEU A 71 -2.62 -11.63 -4.34
C LEU A 71 -2.76 -11.54 -2.82
N THR A 72 -1.86 -12.19 -2.10
CA THR A 72 -1.74 -12.08 -0.64
C THR A 72 -0.43 -11.39 -0.29
N LEU A 73 -0.49 -10.39 0.59
CA LEU A 73 0.65 -9.67 1.15
C LEU A 73 0.67 -9.86 2.67
N ALA A 74 1.83 -10.17 3.23
CA ALA A 74 2.00 -10.32 4.68
C ALA A 74 3.37 -9.77 5.13
N GLY A 75 3.37 -8.95 6.18
CA GLY A 75 4.60 -8.37 6.72
C GLY A 75 4.35 -7.14 7.56
N SER A 76 5.34 -6.27 7.61
CA SER A 76 5.21 -4.95 8.23
C SER A 76 6.07 -3.93 7.52
N VAL A 77 5.60 -2.69 7.48
CA VAL A 77 6.33 -1.55 6.93
C VAL A 77 6.46 -0.45 7.98
N PRO A 78 7.62 0.18 8.08
CA PRO A 78 7.85 1.28 8.99
C PRO A 78 7.28 2.56 8.39
N LEU A 79 6.30 3.15 9.04
CA LEU A 79 5.67 4.41 8.65
C LEU A 79 5.89 5.49 9.72
N VAL A 80 5.75 6.75 9.33
CA VAL A 80 5.79 7.88 10.27
C VAL A 80 4.36 8.20 10.71
N CYS A 81 4.12 8.15 12.02
CA CYS A 81 2.83 8.52 12.59
C CYS A 81 2.53 9.99 12.35
N GLN A 82 1.39 10.30 11.72
CA GLN A 82 0.98 11.67 11.38
C GLN A 82 0.49 12.48 12.61
N ARG A 83 0.47 11.88 13.80
CA ARG A 83 0.08 12.56 15.05
C ARG A 83 1.27 12.94 15.91
N CYS A 84 2.24 12.03 16.13
CA CYS A 84 3.38 12.25 17.00
C CYS A 84 4.72 12.32 16.24
N LEU A 85 4.71 12.12 14.92
CA LEU A 85 5.86 12.14 14.02
C LEU A 85 6.94 11.08 14.35
N GLN A 86 6.62 10.11 15.20
CA GLN A 86 7.52 9.01 15.50
C GLN A 86 7.28 7.83 14.53
N PRO A 87 8.32 7.07 14.17
CA PRO A 87 8.18 5.87 13.36
C PRO A 87 7.44 4.77 14.13
N PHE A 88 6.71 3.93 13.39
CA PHE A 88 6.08 2.73 13.91
C PHE A 88 5.97 1.66 12.82
N ALA A 89 5.86 0.40 13.22
CA ALA A 89 5.63 -0.71 12.30
C ALA A 89 4.13 -0.83 12.01
N ALA A 90 3.74 -0.56 10.76
CA ALA A 90 2.39 -0.82 10.27
C ALA A 90 2.32 -2.26 9.76
N ILE A 91 1.36 -3.02 10.27
CA ILE A 91 1.15 -4.41 9.83
C ILE A 91 0.46 -4.40 8.48
N VAL A 92 0.95 -5.25 7.58
CA VAL A 92 0.37 -5.57 6.29
C VAL A 92 -0.11 -7.01 6.33
N ASP A 93 -1.40 -7.20 6.16
CA ASP A 93 -2.06 -8.51 6.03
C ASP A 93 -3.26 -8.31 5.10
N GLN A 94 -2.99 -8.42 3.80
CA GLN A 94 -3.94 -8.07 2.74
C GLN A 94 -4.09 -9.24 1.78
N THR A 95 -5.33 -9.48 1.35
CA THR A 95 -5.64 -10.39 0.25
C THR A 95 -6.59 -9.70 -0.70
N THR A 96 -6.20 -9.63 -1.97
CA THR A 96 -6.93 -8.96 -3.03
C THR A 96 -7.16 -9.90 -4.21
N GLU A 97 -8.32 -9.81 -4.82
CA GLU A 97 -8.65 -10.51 -6.05
C GLU A 97 -8.63 -9.54 -7.23
N LEU A 98 -7.77 -9.84 -8.20
CA LEU A 98 -7.55 -9.05 -9.40
C LEU A 98 -8.14 -9.78 -10.61
N LEU A 99 -9.19 -9.28 -11.21
CA LEU A 99 -9.72 -9.80 -12.46
C LEU A 99 -8.75 -9.50 -13.60
N LEU A 100 -8.62 -10.42 -14.55
CA LEU A 100 -7.77 -10.22 -15.71
C LEU A 100 -8.60 -9.90 -16.95
N ALA A 101 -8.38 -8.74 -17.54
CA ALA A 101 -8.93 -8.36 -18.83
C ALA A 101 -7.96 -8.76 -19.96
N ARG A 102 -8.50 -9.34 -21.02
CA ARG A 102 -7.75 -9.80 -22.21
C ARG A 102 -7.62 -8.72 -23.29
N SER A 103 -8.32 -7.60 -23.11
CA SER A 103 -8.31 -6.46 -24.03
C SER A 103 -8.72 -5.18 -23.31
N GLU A 104 -8.35 -4.03 -23.87
CA GLU A 104 -8.76 -2.71 -23.39
C GLU A 104 -10.29 -2.55 -23.32
N SER A 105 -11.01 -3.10 -24.27
CA SER A 105 -12.48 -3.05 -24.27
C SER A 105 -13.09 -3.90 -23.15
N GLU A 106 -12.47 -5.02 -22.80
CA GLU A 106 -12.87 -5.83 -21.65
C GLU A 106 -12.53 -5.14 -20.34
N LEU A 107 -11.34 -4.52 -20.25
CA LEU A 107 -10.91 -3.70 -19.10
C LEU A 107 -11.95 -2.61 -18.83
N ALA A 108 -12.26 -1.77 -19.82
CA ALA A 108 -13.23 -0.67 -19.66
C ALA A 108 -14.63 -1.14 -19.24
N ARG A 109 -15.05 -2.34 -19.67
CA ARG A 109 -16.33 -2.92 -19.28
C ARG A 109 -16.33 -3.43 -17.84
N LEU A 110 -15.24 -4.06 -17.40
CA LEU A 110 -15.12 -4.63 -16.05
C LEU A 110 -14.86 -3.54 -15.01
N ASP A 111 -14.11 -2.50 -15.36
CA ASP A 111 -13.80 -1.35 -14.50
C ASP A 111 -15.08 -0.60 -14.07
N ALA A 112 -16.12 -0.64 -14.89
CA ALA A 112 -17.42 -0.06 -14.56
C ALA A 112 -18.17 -0.80 -13.43
N ASP A 113 -17.77 -2.03 -13.10
CA ASP A 113 -18.41 -2.88 -12.09
C ASP A 113 -17.77 -2.73 -10.69
N GLU A 114 -16.91 -1.71 -10.48
CA GLU A 114 -16.19 -1.43 -9.22
C GLU A 114 -15.32 -2.61 -8.70
N VAL A 115 -14.80 -3.42 -9.61
CA VAL A 115 -13.87 -4.52 -9.29
C VAL A 115 -12.47 -4.17 -9.74
N GLU A 116 -11.46 -4.66 -9.02
CA GLU A 116 -10.07 -4.46 -9.43
C GLU A 116 -9.73 -5.30 -10.65
N VAL A 117 -9.34 -4.64 -11.74
CA VAL A 117 -9.08 -5.26 -13.03
C VAL A 117 -7.68 -4.93 -13.53
N VAL A 118 -6.97 -5.94 -13.98
CA VAL A 118 -5.63 -5.79 -14.58
C VAL A 118 -5.66 -6.23 -16.04
N LEU A 119 -5.09 -5.40 -16.92
CA LEU A 119 -4.93 -5.76 -18.33
C LEU A 119 -3.83 -6.81 -18.49
N ALA A 120 -4.17 -7.96 -19.04
CA ALA A 120 -3.27 -9.11 -19.20
C ALA A 120 -2.93 -9.42 -20.67
N THR A 121 -2.75 -8.36 -21.49
CA THR A 121 -2.33 -8.48 -22.91
C THR A 121 -0.83 -8.81 -23.04
N GLU A 122 -0.04 -8.46 -22.04
CA GLU A 122 1.40 -8.71 -21.98
C GLU A 122 1.75 -9.52 -20.74
N ARG A 123 3.03 -9.94 -20.66
CA ARG A 123 3.56 -10.56 -19.44
C ARG A 123 3.66 -9.53 -18.32
N LEU A 124 3.06 -9.83 -17.19
CA LEU A 124 3.04 -8.97 -16.01
C LEU A 124 4.31 -9.13 -15.17
N ASP A 125 4.70 -8.06 -14.49
CA ASP A 125 5.73 -8.09 -13.46
C ASP A 125 5.05 -8.29 -12.11
N PRO A 126 5.33 -9.37 -11.38
CA PRO A 126 4.69 -9.60 -10.08
C PRO A 126 5.02 -8.53 -9.05
N LEU A 127 6.21 -7.91 -9.12
CA LEU A 127 6.57 -6.85 -8.17
C LEU A 127 5.80 -5.55 -8.43
N THR A 128 5.41 -5.27 -9.66
CA THR A 128 4.52 -4.13 -9.94
C THR A 128 3.15 -4.34 -9.27
N LEU A 129 2.57 -5.53 -9.38
CA LEU A 129 1.30 -5.84 -8.69
C LEU A 129 1.44 -5.77 -7.16
N VAL A 130 2.54 -6.31 -6.62
CA VAL A 130 2.85 -6.22 -5.19
C VAL A 130 2.97 -4.78 -4.73
N GLU A 131 3.64 -3.93 -5.50
CA GLU A 131 3.82 -2.52 -5.18
C GLU A 131 2.49 -1.75 -5.21
N ASP A 132 1.66 -1.99 -6.22
CA ASP A 132 0.33 -1.38 -6.35
C ASP A 132 -0.56 -1.74 -5.14
N GLU A 133 -0.69 -3.02 -4.83
CA GLU A 133 -1.49 -3.49 -3.71
C GLU A 133 -0.94 -3.05 -2.35
N LEU A 134 0.37 -3.04 -2.19
CA LEU A 134 0.98 -2.54 -0.97
C LEU A 134 0.65 -1.06 -0.76
N LEU A 135 0.76 -0.23 -1.79
CA LEU A 135 0.40 1.18 -1.72
C LEU A 135 -1.07 1.41 -1.36
N LEU A 136 -1.98 0.60 -1.92
CA LEU A 136 -3.41 0.68 -1.64
C LEU A 136 -3.75 0.21 -0.21
N SER A 137 -2.98 -0.74 0.33
CA SER A 137 -3.16 -1.23 1.71
C SER A 137 -2.67 -0.26 2.78
N LEU A 138 -1.75 0.66 2.42
CA LEU A 138 -1.21 1.61 3.39
C LEU A 138 -2.20 2.73 3.69
N PRO A 139 -2.39 3.09 4.97
CA PRO A 139 -3.28 4.19 5.33
C PRO A 139 -2.77 5.52 4.79
N PHE A 140 -3.67 6.35 4.28
CA PHE A 140 -3.34 7.70 3.81
C PHE A 140 -2.74 8.57 4.92
N SER A 141 -3.23 8.43 6.16
CA SER A 141 -2.71 9.12 7.34
C SER A 141 -2.36 8.11 8.43
N PRO A 142 -1.17 7.48 8.34
CA PRO A 142 -0.76 6.45 9.28
C PRO A 142 -0.64 6.99 10.69
N ARG A 143 -1.12 6.22 11.67
CA ARG A 143 -1.09 6.58 13.09
C ARG A 143 -0.85 5.34 13.95
N HIS A 144 -0.20 5.55 15.09
CA HIS A 144 -0.23 4.54 16.15
C HIS A 144 -1.67 4.26 16.57
N ALA A 145 -1.93 3.08 17.10
CA ALA A 145 -3.18 2.78 17.76
C ALA A 145 -3.47 3.78 18.89
N ASP A 146 -4.73 3.92 19.28
CA ASP A 146 -5.12 4.86 20.30
C ASP A 146 -4.41 4.59 21.63
N GLY A 147 -3.90 5.67 22.24
CA GLY A 147 -3.13 5.63 23.47
C GLY A 147 -1.64 5.25 23.31
N GLN A 148 -1.18 4.88 22.12
CA GLN A 148 0.21 4.48 21.89
C GLN A 148 1.10 5.61 21.36
N CYS A 149 0.56 6.78 21.04
CA CYS A 149 1.41 7.93 20.74
C CYS A 149 2.01 8.47 22.02
N GLU A 150 3.32 8.42 22.12
CA GLU A 150 3.99 9.28 23.11
C GLU A 150 3.74 10.74 22.74
N PRO A 151 3.32 11.60 23.70
CA PRO A 151 3.26 13.02 23.44
C PRO A 151 4.65 13.43 22.98
N ALA A 152 4.74 14.13 21.85
CA ALA A 152 6.00 14.73 21.43
C ALA A 152 6.51 15.50 22.66
N SER A 153 7.62 15.04 23.24
CA SER A 153 8.18 15.64 24.44
C SER A 153 8.27 17.11 24.13
N SER A 154 7.57 17.92 24.91
CA SER A 154 7.39 19.35 24.72
C SER A 154 8.73 20.07 24.83
N ALA A 155 9.56 19.91 23.79
CA ALA A 155 10.73 20.75 23.55
C ALA A 155 10.33 22.20 23.17
N VAL A 156 9.04 22.52 23.22
CA VAL A 156 8.51 23.90 23.07
C VAL A 156 7.88 24.41 24.37
N ALA A 157 8.21 23.79 25.52
CA ALA A 157 7.95 24.41 26.82
C ALA A 157 9.09 25.38 27.12
N GLY A 158 8.99 26.61 26.64
CA GLY A 158 9.88 27.64 27.11
C GLY A 158 10.40 28.61 26.07
N GLN A 159 9.52 29.33 25.42
CA GLN A 159 9.72 30.74 25.07
C GLN A 159 8.33 31.37 24.85
N GLU A 160 7.63 31.61 25.93
CA GLU A 160 6.67 32.72 25.97
C GLU A 160 7.46 34.04 25.84
N SER A 161 7.90 34.34 24.63
CA SER A 161 8.15 35.72 24.29
C SER A 161 6.78 36.36 24.12
N SER A 162 6.36 37.07 25.15
CA SER A 162 5.17 37.94 25.19
C SER A 162 5.34 39.13 24.21
N GLN A 163 5.44 38.83 22.93
CA GLN A 163 5.15 39.76 21.87
C GLN A 163 3.82 39.33 21.24
N SER A 164 2.78 40.06 21.60
CA SER A 164 1.45 40.00 21.01
C SER A 164 1.58 40.29 19.50
N ARG A 165 1.95 39.24 18.74
CA ARG A 165 1.81 39.28 17.30
C ARG A 165 0.33 39.17 17.01
N ALA A 166 -0.26 40.23 16.45
CA ALA A 166 -1.64 40.20 15.99
C ALA A 166 -1.79 39.02 15.06
N SER A 167 -2.69 38.09 15.43
CA SER A 167 -2.97 36.90 14.59
C SER A 167 -3.42 37.36 13.21
N PRO A 168 -2.83 36.90 12.11
CA PRO A 168 -3.31 37.20 10.75
C PRO A 168 -4.77 36.81 10.54
N PHE A 169 -5.32 35.94 11.39
CA PHE A 169 -6.72 35.51 11.38
C PHE A 169 -7.63 36.34 12.29
N GLY A 170 -7.09 37.35 13.01
CA GLY A 170 -7.89 38.21 13.91
C GLY A 170 -9.05 38.93 13.21
N GLN A 171 -8.89 39.25 11.93
CA GLN A 171 -9.93 39.86 11.10
C GLN A 171 -11.14 38.93 10.85
N LEU A 172 -10.97 37.60 10.91
CA LEU A 172 -12.09 36.66 10.77
C LEU A 172 -13.09 36.74 11.92
N GLY A 173 -12.68 37.27 13.07
CA GLY A 173 -13.57 37.51 14.22
C GLY A 173 -14.62 38.61 13.94
N GLU A 174 -14.33 39.55 13.03
CA GLU A 174 -15.27 40.60 12.63
C GLU A 174 -16.37 40.10 11.68
N LEU A 175 -16.05 39.12 10.81
CA LEU A 175 -17.01 38.52 9.91
C LEU A 175 -18.13 37.76 10.64
N LYS A 176 -17.85 37.24 11.84
CA LYS A 176 -18.83 36.51 12.66
C LYS A 176 -19.86 37.44 13.30
N LYS A 177 -19.61 38.76 13.39
CA LYS A 177 -20.51 39.75 13.98
C LYS A 177 -21.52 40.36 12.97
N THR A 178 -21.29 40.14 11.66
CA THR A 178 -22.11 40.77 10.61
C THR A 178 -23.29 39.89 10.15
N THR A 179 -23.43 38.67 10.69
CA THR A 179 -24.54 37.77 10.37
C THR A 179 -25.52 37.69 11.55
N ARG A 180 -26.35 38.75 11.69
CA ARG A 180 -27.54 38.74 12.54
C ARG A 180 -28.65 39.59 11.92
#